data_88a20fc8f0c4a21b3d2c47593be714dd
#
_entry.id   88a20fc8f0c4a21b3d2c47593be714dd
#
_cell.length_a   1.000
_cell.length_b   1.000
_cell.length_c   1.000
_cell.angle_alpha   90.00
_cell.angle_beta   90.00
_cell.angle_gamma   90.00
#
_symmetry.space_group_name_H-M   'P 1'
#
loop_
_entity.id
_entity.type
_entity.pdbx_description
1 polymer ?
#
loop_
_entity_poly.entity_id
_entity_poly.type
_entity_poly.pdbx_seq_one_letter_code
_entity_poly.pdbx_strand_id
1 'polypeptide(L)'
;MARRGRTSIVREVKESIDTIDKIGVSKRTARKDGNSGIHSKKQKENTMSDCQNFVKWARLEHGVKSIAELNEGHYKRYIAFLSKKGVSEGHRMNVETSLRILEKGFLKRSERFERVSKTFEGFCPVKRIETRTRGLDVRNRAYTPEEMRSIRDNVSPEVAKAIDLMRELGLRVREATNIRVEHFIYQKETNSWKLEIKKGDGAGITKGGRKREITVPQQFEKRLEQLLKGKGEKERVVNVSYSTIRDGINVACKKAGINQAGRGAHGFRHAYARNRMNQLMTGEQKGMMQRIIDNCKVGRKADYSILSESDKLLYNATKEVMDQIHGELGHGKNRWELAMRYMGD
;
A
#
# COMPACT_ATOMS: atom_id res chain seq x y z
N MET A 1 51.67 -11.43 2.53
CA MET A 1 50.29 -11.51 3.07
C MET A 1 49.51 -10.31 2.51
N ALA A 2 48.58 -10.54 1.61
CA ALA A 2 47.73 -9.47 1.05
C ALA A 2 46.88 -8.85 2.16
N ARG A 3 46.99 -7.54 2.41
CA ARG A 3 46.10 -6.77 3.30
C ARG A 3 44.67 -6.97 2.80
N ARG A 4 43.85 -7.78 3.49
CA ARG A 4 42.41 -7.82 3.29
C ARG A 4 41.88 -6.40 3.46
N GLY A 5 41.55 -5.73 2.35
CA GLY A 5 41.01 -4.37 2.37
C GLY A 5 39.78 -4.32 3.26
N ARG A 6 39.67 -3.28 4.11
CA ARG A 6 38.54 -3.05 5.02
C ARG A 6 37.26 -3.01 4.19
N THR A 7 36.29 -3.84 4.52
CA THR A 7 34.98 -3.91 3.84
C THR A 7 34.32 -2.53 3.94
N SER A 8 33.80 -1.97 2.84
CA SER A 8 33.14 -0.66 2.90
C SER A 8 31.87 -0.76 3.71
N ILE A 9 31.52 0.28 4.48
CA ILE A 9 30.28 0.34 5.29
C ILE A 9 29.01 0.07 4.46
N VAL A 10 29.01 0.44 3.18
CA VAL A 10 27.90 0.16 2.24
C VAL A 10 27.79 -1.34 1.95
N ARG A 11 28.91 -2.04 1.87
CA ARG A 11 28.92 -3.50 1.71
C ARG A 11 28.48 -4.19 2.99
N GLU A 12 28.84 -3.67 4.16
CA GLU A 12 28.34 -4.18 5.45
C GLU A 12 26.81 -4.09 5.54
N VAL A 13 26.19 -2.99 5.06
CA VAL A 13 24.74 -2.84 4.96
C VAL A 13 24.14 -3.96 4.10
N LYS A 14 24.72 -4.21 2.91
CA LYS A 14 24.22 -5.26 2.02
C LYS A 14 24.27 -6.64 2.69
N GLU A 15 25.42 -7.00 3.24
CA GLU A 15 25.63 -8.30 3.90
C GLU A 15 24.71 -8.48 5.10
N SER A 16 24.47 -7.42 5.89
CA SER A 16 23.55 -7.44 7.03
C SER A 16 22.10 -7.66 6.58
N ILE A 17 21.65 -6.97 5.54
CA ILE A 17 20.30 -7.11 4.99
C ILE A 17 20.11 -8.49 4.34
N ASP A 18 21.11 -9.02 3.65
CA ASP A 18 21.07 -10.35 3.03
C ASP A 18 20.98 -11.47 4.10
N THR A 19 21.58 -11.28 5.28
CA THR A 19 21.51 -12.24 6.39
C THR A 19 20.09 -12.49 6.91
N ILE A 20 19.20 -11.49 6.80
CA ILE A 20 17.81 -11.57 7.26
C ILE A 20 16.79 -11.62 6.12
N ASP A 21 17.25 -11.96 4.92
CA ASP A 21 16.36 -12.15 3.76
C ASP A 21 15.46 -13.37 3.96
N LYS A 22 14.15 -13.17 3.87
CA LYS A 22 13.10 -14.17 4.01
C LYS A 22 12.08 -14.03 2.87
N ILE A 23 12.54 -13.56 1.69
CA ILE A 23 11.67 -13.46 0.51
C ILE A 23 11.14 -14.84 0.15
N GLY A 24 9.82 -14.93 -0.05
CA GLY A 24 9.12 -16.20 -0.29
C GLY A 24 8.57 -16.87 0.97
N VAL A 25 9.05 -16.49 2.15
CA VAL A 25 8.51 -17.01 3.42
C VAL A 25 7.36 -16.14 3.91
N SER A 26 6.27 -16.77 4.33
CA SER A 26 5.13 -16.06 4.94
C SER A 26 5.54 -15.33 6.22
N LYS A 27 5.15 -14.06 6.36
CA LYS A 27 5.36 -13.30 7.61
C LYS A 27 4.76 -13.98 8.83
N ARG A 28 3.64 -14.68 8.67
CA ARG A 28 2.96 -15.39 9.75
C ARG A 28 3.78 -16.58 10.22
N THR A 29 4.31 -17.37 9.28
CA THR A 29 5.21 -18.49 9.57
C THR A 29 6.48 -18.00 10.24
N ALA A 30 7.16 -17.02 9.64
CA ALA A 30 8.39 -16.48 10.20
C ALA A 30 8.24 -15.87 11.60
N ARG A 31 7.07 -15.30 11.93
CA ARG A 31 6.78 -14.79 13.29
C ARG A 31 6.60 -15.91 14.31
N LYS A 32 5.95 -17.01 13.92
CA LYS A 32 5.80 -18.18 14.81
C LYS A 32 7.14 -18.79 15.18
N ASP A 33 8.07 -18.78 14.24
CA ASP A 33 9.40 -19.34 14.39
C ASP A 33 10.41 -18.34 15.02
N GLY A 34 9.94 -17.21 15.56
CA GLY A 34 10.79 -16.14 16.10
C GLY A 34 11.72 -15.47 15.07
N ASN A 35 11.59 -15.81 13.80
CA ASN A 35 12.53 -15.50 12.73
C ASN A 35 12.00 -14.43 11.76
N SER A 36 11.66 -13.25 12.26
CA SER A 36 11.21 -12.14 11.42
C SER A 36 12.34 -11.56 10.57
N GLY A 37 12.06 -11.23 9.32
CA GLY A 37 13.02 -10.66 8.36
C GLY A 37 12.37 -9.85 7.26
N ILE A 38 13.05 -9.75 6.12
CA ILE A 38 12.56 -9.08 4.93
C ILE A 38 11.79 -10.08 4.06
N HIS A 39 10.52 -9.80 3.76
CA HIS A 39 9.61 -10.76 3.12
C HIS A 39 9.21 -10.40 1.68
N SER A 40 9.73 -9.32 1.10
CA SER A 40 9.46 -8.97 -0.29
C SER A 40 10.62 -8.23 -0.92
N LYS A 41 10.80 -8.42 -2.25
CA LYS A 41 11.82 -7.71 -3.03
C LYS A 41 11.74 -6.20 -2.83
N LYS A 42 10.53 -5.62 -2.91
CA LYS A 42 10.35 -4.17 -2.75
C LYS A 42 10.71 -3.67 -1.34
N GLN A 43 10.41 -4.45 -0.30
CA GLN A 43 10.86 -4.12 1.05
C GLN A 43 12.39 -4.13 1.12
N LYS A 44 13.04 -5.14 0.53
CA LYS A 44 14.51 -5.25 0.49
C LYS A 44 15.14 -4.05 -0.20
N GLU A 45 14.65 -3.68 -1.39
CA GLU A 45 15.12 -2.53 -2.15
C GLU A 45 14.99 -1.22 -1.37
N ASN A 46 13.82 -0.96 -0.77
CA ASN A 46 13.60 0.25 0.01
C ASN A 46 14.49 0.28 1.25
N THR A 47 14.53 -0.82 2.02
CA THR A 47 15.41 -0.93 3.20
C THR A 47 16.87 -0.74 2.84
N MET A 48 17.33 -1.34 1.74
CA MET A 48 18.69 -1.18 1.24
C MET A 48 19.01 0.29 0.94
N SER A 49 18.13 0.96 0.19
CA SER A 49 18.29 2.38 -0.16
C SER A 49 18.34 3.28 1.07
N ASP A 50 17.38 3.13 2.00
CA ASP A 50 17.31 3.93 3.21
C ASP A 50 18.56 3.76 4.07
N CYS A 51 18.99 2.50 4.28
CA CYS A 51 20.17 2.18 5.08
C CYS A 51 21.48 2.66 4.43
N GLN A 52 21.62 2.53 3.10
CA GLN A 52 22.78 3.06 2.39
C GLN A 52 22.87 4.57 2.48
N ASN A 53 21.73 5.28 2.39
CA ASN A 53 21.70 6.73 2.56
C ASN A 53 22.12 7.13 3.98
N PHE A 54 21.64 6.43 4.98
CA PHE A 54 22.03 6.65 6.38
C PHE A 54 23.54 6.48 6.61
N VAL A 55 24.11 5.35 6.19
CA VAL A 55 25.54 5.10 6.44
C VAL A 55 26.46 5.99 5.60
N LYS A 56 26.04 6.40 4.41
CA LYS A 56 26.75 7.41 3.62
C LYS A 56 26.76 8.77 4.32
N TRP A 57 25.62 9.20 4.84
CA TRP A 57 25.50 10.40 5.64
C TRP A 57 26.36 10.32 6.90
N ALA A 58 26.27 9.23 7.68
CA ALA A 58 27.08 9.04 8.90
C ALA A 58 28.58 9.04 8.59
N ARG A 59 29.00 8.50 7.45
CA ARG A 59 30.39 8.54 7.00
C ARG A 59 30.84 9.96 6.67
N LEU A 60 30.02 10.73 5.96
CA LEU A 60 30.35 12.07 5.52
C LEU A 60 30.36 13.06 6.67
N GLU A 61 29.35 13.04 7.52
CA GLU A 61 29.17 14.02 8.60
C GLU A 61 29.92 13.67 9.89
N HIS A 62 30.19 12.38 10.11
CA HIS A 62 30.73 11.89 11.40
C HIS A 62 31.92 10.95 11.26
N GLY A 63 32.43 10.72 10.06
CA GLY A 63 33.61 9.88 9.84
C GLY A 63 33.42 8.39 10.11
N VAL A 64 32.19 7.91 10.30
CA VAL A 64 31.87 6.50 10.61
C VAL A 64 32.34 5.58 9.50
N LYS A 65 33.12 4.55 9.84
CA LYS A 65 33.74 3.61 8.88
C LYS A 65 33.11 2.22 8.87
N SER A 66 32.37 1.86 9.92
CA SER A 66 31.71 0.56 10.10
C SER A 66 30.36 0.72 10.80
N ILE A 67 29.43 -0.22 10.59
CA ILE A 67 28.14 -0.26 11.30
C ILE A 67 28.36 -0.41 12.81
N ALA A 68 29.43 -1.07 13.23
CA ALA A 68 29.78 -1.23 14.64
C ALA A 68 30.09 0.10 15.37
N GLU A 69 30.43 1.17 14.62
CA GLU A 69 30.71 2.51 15.17
C GLU A 69 29.44 3.37 15.28
N LEU A 70 28.32 2.90 14.74
CA LEU A 70 27.05 3.61 14.85
C LEU A 70 26.49 3.54 16.27
N ASN A 71 25.86 4.62 16.69
CA ASN A 71 25.21 4.73 17.99
C ASN A 71 23.87 5.51 17.88
N GLU A 72 23.14 5.57 18.98
CA GLU A 72 21.83 6.24 19.04
C GLU A 72 21.91 7.73 18.67
N GLY A 73 23.03 8.40 18.96
CA GLY A 73 23.27 9.78 18.56
C GLY A 73 23.28 9.97 17.03
N HIS A 74 23.89 9.05 16.28
CA HIS A 74 23.87 9.07 14.82
C HIS A 74 22.44 8.87 14.28
N TYR A 75 21.70 7.94 14.85
CA TYR A 75 20.29 7.70 14.49
C TYR A 75 19.43 8.96 14.69
N LYS A 76 19.47 9.57 15.88
CA LYS A 76 18.68 10.77 16.22
C LYS A 76 19.02 11.93 15.30
N ARG A 77 20.31 12.21 15.07
CA ARG A 77 20.75 13.28 14.18
C ARG A 77 20.32 13.05 12.73
N TYR A 78 20.34 11.81 12.25
CA TYR A 78 19.88 11.52 10.89
C TYR A 78 18.38 11.76 10.71
N ILE A 79 17.54 11.34 11.65
CA ILE A 79 16.09 11.62 11.57
C ILE A 79 15.83 13.12 11.63
N ALA A 80 16.54 13.88 12.49
CA ALA A 80 16.46 15.32 12.53
C ALA A 80 16.92 15.98 11.20
N PHE A 81 17.98 15.48 10.59
CA PHE A 81 18.46 15.91 9.29
C PHE A 81 17.40 15.70 8.20
N LEU A 82 16.74 14.55 8.15
CA LEU A 82 15.66 14.30 7.22
C LEU A 82 14.46 15.24 7.44
N SER A 83 14.16 15.55 8.70
CA SER A 83 13.11 16.52 9.05
C SER A 83 13.44 17.92 8.53
N LYS A 84 14.67 18.40 8.74
CA LYS A 84 15.16 19.69 8.21
C LYS A 84 15.13 19.75 6.68
N LYS A 85 15.34 18.60 6.01
CA LYS A 85 15.19 18.50 4.54
C LYS A 85 13.73 18.48 4.05
N GLY A 86 12.75 18.60 4.91
CA GLY A 86 11.34 18.57 4.53
C GLY A 86 10.82 17.18 4.16
N VAL A 87 11.54 16.10 4.54
CA VAL A 87 11.07 14.73 4.31
C VAL A 87 9.81 14.48 5.16
N SER A 88 8.76 13.95 4.54
CA SER A 88 7.49 13.72 5.24
C SER A 88 7.62 12.77 6.43
N GLU A 89 6.85 12.99 7.50
CA GLU A 89 6.79 12.13 8.70
C GLU A 89 6.64 10.66 8.34
N GLY A 90 5.67 10.33 7.45
CA GLY A 90 5.45 8.94 7.03
C GLY A 90 6.66 8.31 6.36
N HIS A 91 7.48 9.07 5.63
CA HIS A 91 8.72 8.55 5.05
C HIS A 91 9.80 8.38 6.13
N ARG A 92 9.95 9.36 7.05
CA ARG A 92 10.88 9.22 8.19
C ARG A 92 10.57 7.99 9.04
N MET A 93 9.29 7.69 9.32
CA MET A 93 8.86 6.45 9.97
C MET A 93 9.28 5.18 9.22
N ASN A 94 9.24 5.21 7.87
CA ASN A 94 9.72 4.10 7.06
C ASN A 94 11.25 3.94 7.17
N VAL A 95 11.98 5.05 7.16
CA VAL A 95 13.44 5.06 7.37
C VAL A 95 13.77 4.46 8.74
N GLU A 96 13.12 4.88 9.82
CA GLU A 96 13.31 4.28 11.14
C GLU A 96 13.07 2.75 11.14
N THR A 97 12.04 2.30 10.38
CA THR A 97 11.79 0.86 10.21
C THR A 97 12.96 0.19 9.49
N SER A 98 13.50 0.82 8.46
CA SER A 98 14.64 0.31 7.70
C SER A 98 15.91 0.23 8.55
N LEU A 99 16.17 1.24 9.39
CA LEU A 99 17.33 1.27 10.30
C LEU A 99 17.26 0.16 11.38
N ARG A 100 16.07 -0.08 11.95
CA ARG A 100 15.85 -1.20 12.89
C ARG A 100 16.05 -2.57 12.24
N ILE A 101 15.70 -2.69 10.96
CA ILE A 101 15.96 -3.89 10.18
C ILE A 101 17.48 -4.06 9.95
N LEU A 102 18.19 -2.97 9.67
CA LEU A 102 19.65 -3.00 9.52
C LEU A 102 20.34 -3.47 10.81
N GLU A 103 19.99 -2.87 11.95
CA GLU A 103 20.55 -3.26 13.25
C GLU A 103 20.33 -4.74 13.53
N LYS A 104 19.08 -5.22 13.33
CA LYS A 104 18.78 -6.66 13.49
C LYS A 104 19.62 -7.54 12.56
N GLY A 105 19.78 -7.13 11.30
CA GLY A 105 20.58 -7.85 10.32
C GLY A 105 22.07 -7.87 10.69
N PHE A 106 22.58 -6.74 11.18
CA PHE A 106 23.96 -6.63 11.64
C PHE A 106 24.23 -7.49 12.87
N LEU A 107 23.36 -7.45 13.88
CA LEU A 107 23.46 -8.32 15.06
C LEU A 107 23.48 -9.79 14.67
N LYS A 108 22.54 -10.22 13.82
CA LYS A 108 22.51 -11.63 13.37
C LYS A 108 23.74 -12.05 12.56
N ARG A 109 24.31 -11.11 11.80
CA ARG A 109 25.56 -11.34 11.08
C ARG A 109 26.73 -11.44 12.05
N SER A 110 26.76 -10.58 13.06
CA SER A 110 27.85 -10.51 14.06
C SER A 110 27.89 -11.69 15.04
N GLU A 111 26.75 -12.43 15.19
CA GLU A 111 26.74 -13.71 15.93
C GLU A 111 27.84 -14.69 15.45
N ARG A 112 28.26 -14.56 14.19
CA ARG A 112 29.37 -15.34 13.61
C ARG A 112 30.76 -14.83 14.00
N PHE A 113 30.86 -13.68 14.68
CA PHE A 113 32.09 -13.00 15.03
C PHE A 113 32.01 -12.53 16.49
N GLU A 114 32.38 -13.37 17.42
CA GLU A 114 32.25 -13.13 18.88
C GLU A 114 32.72 -11.75 19.36
N ARG A 115 33.78 -11.18 18.79
CA ARG A 115 34.31 -9.87 19.19
C ARG A 115 33.34 -8.72 18.93
N VAL A 116 32.57 -8.77 17.86
CA VAL A 116 31.66 -7.69 17.48
C VAL A 116 30.35 -7.78 18.25
N SER A 117 29.90 -9.01 18.58
CA SER A 117 28.65 -9.20 19.31
C SER A 117 28.72 -8.77 20.77
N LYS A 118 29.92 -8.76 21.37
CA LYS A 118 30.14 -8.39 22.80
C LYS A 118 30.22 -6.87 23.05
N THR A 119 30.54 -6.07 22.02
CA THR A 119 30.79 -4.62 22.17
C THR A 119 29.77 -3.74 21.51
N PHE A 120 28.92 -4.28 20.67
CA PHE A 120 27.90 -3.52 19.95
C PHE A 120 26.59 -3.46 20.75
N GLU A 121 26.30 -2.30 21.33
CA GLU A 121 25.08 -2.05 22.13
C GLU A 121 23.84 -1.72 21.28
N GLY A 122 23.98 -1.64 19.97
CA GLY A 122 22.92 -1.18 19.05
C GLY A 122 23.00 0.33 18.79
N PHE A 123 22.28 0.77 17.75
CA PHE A 123 22.19 2.20 17.42
C PHE A 123 20.75 2.70 17.32
N CYS A 124 19.77 1.83 17.44
CA CYS A 124 18.36 2.21 17.38
C CYS A 124 17.82 2.46 18.80
N PRO A 125 17.20 3.61 19.07
CA PRO A 125 16.55 3.86 20.36
C PRO A 125 15.40 2.87 20.60
N VAL A 126 15.12 2.54 21.86
CA VAL A 126 14.03 1.64 22.23
C VAL A 126 12.69 2.15 21.69
N LYS A 127 12.39 3.44 21.90
CA LYS A 127 11.21 4.11 21.34
C LYS A 127 11.57 4.77 20.02
N ARG A 128 10.63 4.76 19.07
CA ARG A 128 10.76 5.53 17.82
C ARG A 128 10.72 7.03 18.11
N ILE A 129 11.46 7.80 17.32
CA ILE A 129 11.40 9.27 17.35
C ILE A 129 10.11 9.74 16.70
N GLU A 130 9.83 9.21 15.53
CA GLU A 130 8.61 9.54 14.80
C GLU A 130 7.45 8.68 15.33
N THR A 131 6.58 9.31 16.08
CA THR A 131 5.31 8.73 16.46
C THR A 131 4.24 9.23 15.50
N ARG A 132 3.52 8.32 14.87
CA ARG A 132 2.40 8.69 14.01
C ARG A 132 1.41 9.49 14.84
N THR A 133 1.38 10.80 14.62
CA THR A 133 0.25 11.62 15.04
C THR A 133 -0.96 10.99 14.39
N ARG A 134 -1.92 10.52 15.19
CA ARG A 134 -3.14 9.85 14.73
C ARG A 134 -4.09 10.78 13.96
N GLY A 135 -3.64 11.94 13.55
CA GLY A 135 -4.32 12.77 12.58
C GLY A 135 -4.36 12.03 11.26
N LEU A 136 -5.45 11.31 11.02
CA LEU A 136 -5.73 10.76 9.70
C LEU A 136 -5.99 11.95 8.79
N ASP A 137 -5.02 12.27 7.94
CA ASP A 137 -5.19 13.20 6.82
C ASP A 137 -6.24 12.57 5.87
N VAL A 138 -7.50 12.81 6.18
CA VAL A 138 -8.65 12.36 5.41
C VAL A 138 -8.85 13.37 4.29
N ARG A 139 -8.04 13.28 3.25
CA ARG A 139 -8.25 14.04 2.03
C ARG A 139 -9.04 13.22 1.06
N ASN A 140 -10.05 13.84 0.47
CA ASN A 140 -10.72 13.27 -0.69
C ASN A 140 -9.69 13.12 -1.82
N ARG A 141 -9.39 11.87 -2.18
CA ARG A 141 -8.47 11.52 -3.26
C ARG A 141 -9.18 11.04 -4.51
N ALA A 142 -10.49 11.04 -4.54
CA ALA A 142 -11.23 10.66 -5.72
C ALA A 142 -11.04 11.71 -6.83
N TYR A 143 -10.91 11.27 -8.06
CA TYR A 143 -11.11 12.13 -9.21
C TYR A 143 -12.60 12.39 -9.39
N THR A 144 -12.96 13.61 -9.82
CA THR A 144 -14.34 13.91 -10.22
C THR A 144 -14.68 13.22 -11.54
N PRO A 145 -15.96 13.08 -11.90
CA PRO A 145 -16.34 12.52 -13.18
C PRO A 145 -15.73 13.26 -14.38
N GLU A 146 -15.60 14.59 -14.30
CA GLU A 146 -15.00 15.47 -15.32
C GLU A 146 -13.50 15.22 -15.43
N GLU A 147 -12.79 15.19 -14.29
CA GLU A 147 -11.35 14.85 -14.24
C GLU A 147 -11.10 13.45 -14.82
N MET A 148 -11.92 12.45 -14.46
CA MET A 148 -11.78 11.09 -14.99
C MET A 148 -11.95 11.02 -16.49
N ARG A 149 -12.96 11.73 -17.06
CA ARG A 149 -13.14 11.83 -18.51
C ARG A 149 -11.93 12.48 -19.17
N SER A 150 -11.53 13.64 -18.69
CA SER A 150 -10.40 14.38 -19.24
C SER A 150 -9.09 13.58 -19.19
N ILE A 151 -8.82 12.86 -18.09
CA ILE A 151 -7.64 11.98 -18.02
C ILE A 151 -7.74 10.86 -19.05
N ARG A 152 -8.90 10.21 -19.15
CA ARG A 152 -9.15 9.11 -20.07
C ARG A 152 -8.97 9.49 -21.54
N ASP A 153 -9.39 10.68 -21.89
CA ASP A 153 -9.31 11.19 -23.27
C ASP A 153 -7.88 11.61 -23.67
N ASN A 154 -7.01 11.81 -22.68
CA ASN A 154 -5.60 12.21 -22.88
C ASN A 154 -4.59 11.08 -22.68
N VAL A 155 -5.03 9.82 -22.61
CA VAL A 155 -4.15 8.64 -22.53
C VAL A 155 -4.26 7.77 -23.77
N SER A 156 -3.32 6.85 -23.95
CA SER A 156 -3.40 5.84 -25.01
C SER A 156 -4.60 4.89 -24.81
N PRO A 157 -5.13 4.28 -25.88
CA PRO A 157 -6.26 3.34 -25.78
C PRO A 157 -6.05 2.22 -24.76
N GLU A 158 -4.85 1.65 -24.66
CA GLU A 158 -4.55 0.59 -23.68
C GLU A 158 -4.55 1.10 -22.24
N VAL A 159 -4.05 2.31 -22.00
CA VAL A 159 -4.12 2.94 -20.67
C VAL A 159 -5.57 3.30 -20.33
N ALA A 160 -6.37 3.74 -21.28
CA ALA A 160 -7.80 4.01 -21.08
C ALA A 160 -8.56 2.74 -20.65
N LYS A 161 -8.28 1.57 -21.27
CA LYS A 161 -8.84 0.27 -20.84
C LYS A 161 -8.50 -0.04 -19.37
N ALA A 162 -7.26 0.19 -18.94
CA ALA A 162 -6.86 0.00 -17.56
C ALA A 162 -7.57 0.97 -16.60
N ILE A 163 -7.78 2.23 -17.02
CA ILE A 163 -8.54 3.23 -16.25
C ILE A 163 -10.00 2.77 -16.10
N ASP A 164 -10.64 2.28 -17.19
CA ASP A 164 -11.99 1.74 -17.15
C ASP A 164 -12.12 0.64 -16.08
N LEU A 165 -11.19 -0.34 -16.04
CA LEU A 165 -11.16 -1.39 -15.03
C LEU A 165 -10.93 -0.86 -13.59
N MET A 166 -10.06 0.12 -13.41
CA MET A 166 -9.81 0.71 -12.09
C MET A 166 -11.00 1.52 -11.58
N ARG A 167 -11.70 2.22 -12.47
CA ARG A 167 -12.86 3.05 -12.16
C ARG A 167 -14.10 2.22 -11.86
N GLU A 168 -14.40 1.21 -12.70
CA GLU A 168 -15.66 0.46 -12.64
C GLU A 168 -15.60 -0.75 -11.69
N LEU A 169 -14.41 -1.29 -11.44
CA LEU A 169 -14.20 -2.46 -10.57
C LEU A 169 -13.30 -2.16 -9.37
N GLY A 170 -12.93 -0.90 -9.16
CA GLY A 170 -12.06 -0.49 -8.05
C GLY A 170 -10.72 -1.23 -8.01
N LEU A 171 -10.18 -1.70 -9.15
CA LEU A 171 -8.92 -2.43 -9.21
C LEU A 171 -7.73 -1.52 -8.83
N ARG A 172 -6.73 -2.10 -8.15
CA ARG A 172 -5.43 -1.45 -8.06
C ARG A 172 -4.75 -1.51 -9.43
N VAL A 173 -3.88 -0.55 -9.72
CA VAL A 173 -3.17 -0.52 -11.01
C VAL A 173 -2.45 -1.85 -11.33
N ARG A 174 -1.83 -2.51 -10.34
CA ARG A 174 -1.23 -3.84 -10.56
C ARG A 174 -2.26 -4.94 -10.80
N GLU A 175 -3.43 -4.84 -10.22
CA GLU A 175 -4.54 -5.76 -10.49
C GLU A 175 -5.01 -5.56 -11.93
N ALA A 176 -5.25 -4.31 -12.35
CA ALA A 176 -5.65 -3.98 -13.71
C ALA A 176 -4.66 -4.49 -14.78
N THR A 177 -3.35 -4.45 -14.52
CA THR A 177 -2.33 -4.95 -15.46
C THR A 177 -2.21 -6.47 -15.52
N ASN A 178 -2.67 -7.20 -14.50
CA ASN A 178 -2.44 -8.65 -14.40
C ASN A 178 -3.73 -9.47 -14.46
N ILE A 179 -4.90 -8.82 -14.46
CA ILE A 179 -6.18 -9.51 -14.59
C ILE A 179 -6.30 -10.15 -15.97
N ARG A 180 -6.85 -11.38 -16.02
CA ARG A 180 -7.01 -12.18 -17.21
C ARG A 180 -8.47 -12.39 -17.53
N VAL A 181 -8.78 -12.87 -18.74
CA VAL A 181 -10.13 -13.19 -19.18
C VAL A 181 -10.78 -14.21 -18.25
N GLU A 182 -10.06 -15.26 -17.85
CA GLU A 182 -10.52 -16.33 -16.95
C GLU A 182 -11.05 -15.87 -15.58
N HIS A 183 -10.72 -14.64 -15.17
CA HIS A 183 -11.23 -14.08 -13.92
C HIS A 183 -12.63 -13.47 -14.06
N PHE A 184 -13.14 -13.32 -15.28
CA PHE A 184 -14.47 -12.81 -15.54
C PHE A 184 -15.40 -13.97 -15.87
N ILE A 185 -16.41 -14.18 -15.03
CA ILE A 185 -17.34 -15.31 -15.12
C ILE A 185 -18.73 -14.73 -15.40
N TYR A 186 -19.35 -15.18 -16.50
CA TYR A 186 -20.74 -14.85 -16.79
C TYR A 186 -21.66 -15.79 -16.02
N GLN A 187 -22.53 -15.22 -15.20
CA GLN A 187 -23.51 -15.94 -14.37
C GLN A 187 -24.86 -15.96 -15.09
N LYS A 188 -25.24 -17.11 -15.65
CA LYS A 188 -26.48 -17.27 -16.41
C LYS A 188 -27.72 -17.02 -15.56
N GLU A 189 -27.69 -17.42 -14.30
CA GLU A 189 -28.83 -17.32 -13.36
C GLU A 189 -29.20 -15.87 -13.06
N THR A 190 -28.22 -14.99 -12.99
CA THR A 190 -28.39 -13.55 -12.68
C THR A 190 -28.23 -12.66 -13.89
N ASN A 191 -27.94 -13.25 -15.07
CA ASN A 191 -27.66 -12.55 -16.32
C ASN A 191 -26.64 -11.40 -16.10
N SER A 192 -25.55 -11.69 -15.41
CA SER A 192 -24.57 -10.69 -15.03
C SER A 192 -23.13 -11.23 -15.04
N TRP A 193 -22.18 -10.35 -15.23
CA TRP A 193 -20.75 -10.66 -15.12
C TRP A 193 -20.26 -10.53 -13.69
N LYS A 194 -19.40 -11.44 -13.30
CA LYS A 194 -18.68 -11.42 -12.01
C LYS A 194 -17.18 -11.46 -12.25
N LEU A 195 -16.45 -10.59 -11.57
CA LEU A 195 -15.00 -10.71 -11.43
C LEU A 195 -14.70 -11.58 -10.21
N GLU A 196 -14.01 -12.69 -10.41
CA GLU A 196 -13.57 -13.58 -9.34
C GLU A 196 -12.06 -13.85 -9.42
N ILE A 197 -11.34 -13.50 -8.37
CA ILE A 197 -9.93 -13.86 -8.19
C ILE A 197 -9.86 -14.80 -7.00
N LYS A 198 -9.58 -16.08 -7.23
CA LYS A 198 -9.53 -17.14 -6.20
C LYS A 198 -8.28 -16.98 -5.33
N LYS A 199 -8.31 -17.57 -4.14
CA LYS A 199 -7.13 -17.67 -3.28
C LYS A 199 -6.11 -18.59 -3.96
N GLY A 200 -4.93 -18.08 -4.21
CA GLY A 200 -3.90 -18.80 -5.00
C GLY A 200 -3.66 -18.16 -6.36
N ASP A 201 -4.72 -17.94 -7.16
CA ASP A 201 -4.62 -17.24 -8.44
C ASP A 201 -4.20 -15.78 -8.26
N GLY A 202 -4.52 -15.21 -7.08
CA GLY A 202 -4.14 -13.86 -6.70
C GLY A 202 -2.65 -13.64 -6.41
N ALA A 203 -1.82 -14.69 -6.42
CA ALA A 203 -0.38 -14.54 -6.29
C ALA A 203 0.17 -13.75 -7.49
N GLY A 204 0.63 -12.52 -7.23
CA GLY A 204 1.07 -11.57 -8.27
C GLY A 204 -0.03 -10.69 -8.84
N ILE A 205 -1.32 -11.01 -8.68
CA ILE A 205 -2.45 -10.17 -9.10
C ILE A 205 -2.90 -9.30 -7.93
N THR A 206 -3.43 -9.89 -6.86
CA THR A 206 -3.87 -9.15 -5.68
C THR A 206 -2.77 -9.01 -4.64
N LYS A 207 -2.79 -7.92 -3.87
CA LYS A 207 -1.84 -7.72 -2.77
C LYS A 207 -2.01 -8.80 -1.69
N GLY A 208 -1.02 -9.68 -1.58
CA GLY A 208 -1.01 -10.78 -0.62
C GLY A 208 -1.85 -11.99 -1.02
N GLY A 209 -2.17 -12.17 -2.32
CA GLY A 209 -2.90 -13.33 -2.84
C GLY A 209 -4.34 -13.45 -2.33
N ARG A 210 -4.97 -12.33 -1.95
CA ARG A 210 -6.31 -12.35 -1.35
C ARG A 210 -7.38 -12.64 -2.40
N LYS A 211 -8.36 -13.47 -2.01
CA LYS A 211 -9.61 -13.65 -2.76
C LYS A 211 -10.29 -12.29 -2.97
N ARG A 212 -10.90 -12.12 -4.13
CA ARG A 212 -11.67 -10.93 -4.48
C ARG A 212 -12.83 -11.31 -5.37
N GLU A 213 -14.00 -10.80 -5.05
CA GLU A 213 -15.21 -10.97 -5.84
C GLU A 213 -15.88 -9.62 -6.01
N ILE A 214 -16.32 -9.32 -7.23
CA ILE A 214 -17.01 -8.08 -7.56
C ILE A 214 -18.06 -8.42 -8.63
N THR A 215 -19.33 -8.09 -8.38
CA THR A 215 -20.33 -8.07 -9.44
C THR A 215 -20.02 -6.91 -10.37
N VAL A 216 -19.90 -7.19 -11.65
CA VAL A 216 -19.65 -6.16 -12.66
C VAL A 216 -20.89 -5.25 -12.76
N PRO A 217 -20.73 -3.93 -12.68
CA PRO A 217 -21.88 -3.02 -12.86
C PRO A 217 -22.49 -3.16 -14.25
N GLN A 218 -23.82 -3.21 -14.34
CA GLN A 218 -24.55 -3.43 -15.58
C GLN A 218 -24.15 -2.42 -16.68
N GLN A 219 -23.95 -1.16 -16.32
CA GLN A 219 -23.51 -0.12 -17.26
C GLN A 219 -22.10 -0.37 -17.82
N PHE A 220 -21.31 -1.24 -17.20
CA PHE A 220 -19.95 -1.58 -17.66
C PHE A 220 -19.90 -2.90 -18.44
N GLU A 221 -20.92 -3.75 -18.41
CA GLU A 221 -20.90 -5.09 -19.00
C GLU A 221 -20.62 -5.05 -20.50
N LYS A 222 -21.34 -4.22 -21.26
CA LYS A 222 -21.10 -4.07 -22.70
C LYS A 222 -19.65 -3.65 -23.01
N ARG A 223 -19.07 -2.79 -22.18
CA ARG A 223 -17.69 -2.37 -22.31
C ARG A 223 -16.73 -3.50 -21.94
N LEU A 224 -17.04 -4.27 -20.90
CA LEU A 224 -16.28 -5.45 -20.52
C LEU A 224 -16.22 -6.47 -21.66
N GLU A 225 -17.36 -6.80 -22.26
CA GLU A 225 -17.41 -7.72 -23.41
C GLU A 225 -16.51 -7.28 -24.55
N GLN A 226 -16.49 -5.97 -24.85
CA GLN A 226 -15.55 -5.42 -25.84
C GLN A 226 -14.09 -5.61 -25.43
N LEU A 227 -13.78 -5.51 -24.13
CA LEU A 227 -12.42 -5.72 -23.62
C LEU A 227 -11.98 -7.19 -23.67
N LEU A 228 -12.93 -8.12 -23.55
CA LEU A 228 -12.70 -9.56 -23.58
C LEU A 228 -12.70 -10.16 -24.98
N LYS A 229 -13.38 -9.51 -25.92
CA LYS A 229 -13.60 -10.01 -27.29
C LYS A 229 -12.29 -10.36 -27.99
N GLY A 230 -12.21 -11.58 -28.53
CA GLY A 230 -11.06 -12.07 -29.30
C GLY A 230 -9.85 -12.45 -28.47
N LYS A 231 -9.98 -12.54 -27.14
CA LYS A 231 -8.90 -12.93 -26.22
C LYS A 231 -9.08 -14.34 -25.70
N GLY A 232 -7.98 -15.06 -25.55
CA GLY A 232 -7.95 -16.35 -24.89
C GLY A 232 -8.08 -16.21 -23.36
N GLU A 233 -8.57 -17.25 -22.70
CA GLU A 233 -8.83 -17.26 -21.24
C GLU A 233 -7.64 -16.79 -20.39
N LYS A 234 -6.42 -17.22 -20.74
CA LYS A 234 -5.19 -16.88 -20.00
C LYS A 234 -4.57 -15.55 -20.40
N GLU A 235 -5.12 -14.89 -21.42
CA GLU A 235 -4.64 -13.58 -21.84
C GLU A 235 -5.04 -12.49 -20.85
N ARG A 236 -4.17 -11.48 -20.74
CA ARG A 236 -4.47 -10.29 -19.95
C ARG A 236 -5.54 -9.47 -20.65
N VAL A 237 -6.48 -8.94 -19.86
CA VAL A 237 -7.51 -8.04 -20.37
C VAL A 237 -6.89 -6.76 -20.94
N VAL A 238 -5.80 -6.29 -20.32
CA VAL A 238 -5.07 -5.10 -20.76
C VAL A 238 -3.58 -5.45 -20.93
N ASN A 239 -3.04 -5.11 -22.10
CA ASN A 239 -1.63 -5.39 -22.42
C ASN A 239 -0.76 -4.14 -22.26
N VAL A 240 -0.64 -3.66 -21.03
CA VAL A 240 0.15 -2.47 -20.71
C VAL A 240 0.85 -2.64 -19.35
N SER A 241 2.05 -2.07 -19.21
CA SER A 241 2.82 -2.17 -17.98
C SER A 241 2.28 -1.24 -16.87
N TYR A 242 2.56 -1.59 -15.63
CA TYR A 242 2.27 -0.74 -14.47
C TYR A 242 2.87 0.67 -14.60
N SER A 243 4.12 0.76 -15.05
CA SER A 243 4.81 2.05 -15.25
C SER A 243 4.12 2.88 -16.32
N THR A 244 3.79 2.27 -17.46
CA THR A 244 3.09 2.94 -18.58
C THR A 244 1.75 3.54 -18.14
N ILE A 245 0.95 2.80 -17.34
CA ILE A 245 -0.32 3.33 -16.82
C ILE A 245 -0.06 4.53 -15.91
N ARG A 246 0.87 4.41 -14.98
CA ARG A 246 1.18 5.49 -14.04
C ARG A 246 1.69 6.75 -14.75
N ASP A 247 2.61 6.57 -15.67
CA ASP A 247 3.24 7.66 -16.39
C ASP A 247 2.25 8.30 -17.39
N GLY A 248 1.40 7.49 -18.05
CA GLY A 248 0.30 7.97 -18.89
C GLY A 248 -0.70 8.84 -18.12
N ILE A 249 -1.14 8.40 -16.94
CA ILE A 249 -2.01 9.19 -16.05
C ILE A 249 -1.33 10.50 -15.65
N ASN A 250 -0.03 10.47 -15.30
CA ASN A 250 0.72 11.66 -14.92
C ASN A 250 0.78 12.69 -16.07
N VAL A 251 1.05 12.22 -17.27
CA VAL A 251 1.10 13.08 -18.48
C VAL A 251 -0.29 13.65 -18.78
N ALA A 252 -1.33 12.80 -18.74
CA ALA A 252 -2.70 13.22 -19.01
C ALA A 252 -3.18 14.28 -18.00
N CYS A 253 -2.92 14.10 -16.71
CA CYS A 253 -3.24 15.10 -15.69
C CYS A 253 -2.55 16.44 -15.97
N LYS A 254 -1.26 16.43 -16.33
CA LYS A 254 -0.54 17.65 -16.69
C LYS A 254 -1.16 18.36 -17.90
N LYS A 255 -1.48 17.60 -18.96
CA LYS A 255 -2.14 18.14 -20.17
C LYS A 255 -3.50 18.75 -19.87
N ALA A 256 -4.27 18.14 -18.98
CA ALA A 256 -5.61 18.57 -18.60
C ALA A 256 -5.60 19.64 -17.48
N GLY A 257 -4.46 20.11 -17.01
CA GLY A 257 -4.37 21.08 -15.89
C GLY A 257 -4.84 20.52 -14.54
N ILE A 258 -4.92 19.18 -14.40
CA ILE A 258 -5.42 18.52 -13.20
C ILE A 258 -4.29 18.39 -12.18
N ASN A 259 -4.46 19.02 -11.01
CA ASN A 259 -3.55 18.83 -9.88
C ASN A 259 -3.76 17.43 -9.29
N GLN A 260 -2.79 16.54 -9.45
CA GLN A 260 -2.87 15.19 -8.90
C GLN A 260 -2.88 15.14 -7.38
N ALA A 261 -2.23 16.05 -6.68
CA ALA A 261 -2.11 16.06 -5.20
C ALA A 261 -1.79 14.66 -4.59
N GLY A 262 -0.97 13.87 -5.29
CA GLY A 262 -0.61 12.51 -4.89
C GLY A 262 -1.68 11.43 -5.13
N ARG A 263 -2.77 11.74 -5.85
CA ARG A 263 -3.86 10.79 -6.19
C ARG A 263 -3.39 9.68 -7.11
N GLY A 264 -2.74 10.01 -8.23
CA GLY A 264 -2.28 9.06 -9.24
C GLY A 264 -3.36 8.05 -9.64
N ALA A 265 -2.95 6.83 -9.99
CA ALA A 265 -3.90 5.75 -10.31
C ALA A 265 -4.85 5.37 -9.16
N HIS A 266 -4.50 5.68 -7.91
CA HIS A 266 -5.38 5.43 -6.77
C HIS A 266 -6.63 6.30 -6.75
N GLY A 267 -6.62 7.48 -7.40
CA GLY A 267 -7.77 8.38 -7.48
C GLY A 267 -9.00 7.71 -8.10
N PHE A 268 -8.82 6.86 -9.10
CA PHE A 268 -9.92 6.08 -9.71
C PHE A 268 -10.54 5.08 -8.74
N ARG A 269 -9.73 4.42 -7.93
CA ARG A 269 -10.22 3.48 -6.92
C ARG A 269 -10.91 4.19 -5.73
N HIS A 270 -10.49 5.39 -5.38
CA HIS A 270 -11.23 6.24 -4.44
C HIS A 270 -12.58 6.66 -5.01
N ALA A 271 -12.62 7.03 -6.30
CA ALA A 271 -13.88 7.34 -6.99
C ALA A 271 -14.84 6.13 -7.00
N TYR A 272 -14.32 4.93 -7.29
CA TYR A 272 -15.12 3.69 -7.18
C TYR A 272 -15.75 3.53 -5.80
N ALA A 273 -14.95 3.63 -4.73
CA ALA A 273 -15.46 3.46 -3.36
C ALA A 273 -16.57 4.45 -3.02
N ARG A 274 -16.42 5.72 -3.41
CA ARG A 274 -17.45 6.76 -3.23
C ARG A 274 -18.70 6.52 -4.06
N ASN A 275 -18.56 6.10 -5.31
CA ASN A 275 -19.68 5.74 -6.15
C ASN A 275 -20.45 4.56 -5.55
N ARG A 276 -19.75 3.51 -5.07
CA ARG A 276 -20.38 2.37 -4.40
C ARG A 276 -21.11 2.79 -3.12
N MET A 277 -20.48 3.66 -2.31
CA MET A 277 -21.13 4.23 -1.13
C MET A 277 -22.43 4.96 -1.52
N ASN A 278 -22.40 5.79 -2.55
CA ASN A 278 -23.57 6.52 -3.02
C ASN A 278 -24.69 5.62 -3.55
N GLN A 279 -24.33 4.48 -4.16
CA GLN A 279 -25.28 3.50 -4.66
C GLN A 279 -25.91 2.64 -3.56
N LEU A 280 -25.13 2.28 -2.53
CA LEU A 280 -25.51 1.27 -1.56
C LEU A 280 -26.03 1.85 -0.23
N MET A 281 -25.67 3.10 0.12
CA MET A 281 -26.04 3.71 1.39
C MET A 281 -27.19 4.69 1.26
N THR A 282 -28.16 4.60 2.17
CA THR A 282 -29.16 5.64 2.39
C THR A 282 -28.54 6.90 3.01
N GLY A 283 -29.30 8.01 3.07
CA GLY A 283 -28.86 9.24 3.74
C GLY A 283 -28.54 9.02 5.21
N GLU A 284 -29.38 8.26 5.91
CA GLU A 284 -29.18 7.90 7.33
C GLU A 284 -27.91 7.08 7.56
N GLN A 285 -27.66 6.08 6.69
CA GLN A 285 -26.44 5.28 6.74
C GLN A 285 -25.19 6.11 6.49
N LYS A 286 -25.22 7.08 5.58
CA LYS A 286 -24.12 8.03 5.37
C LYS A 286 -23.88 8.89 6.61
N GLY A 287 -24.93 9.37 7.26
CA GLY A 287 -24.84 10.08 8.53
C GLY A 287 -24.24 9.23 9.65
N MET A 288 -24.66 7.97 9.78
CA MET A 288 -24.08 7.02 10.75
C MET A 288 -22.61 6.75 10.44
N MET A 289 -22.26 6.52 9.16
CA MET A 289 -20.87 6.34 8.74
C MET A 289 -20.01 7.54 9.11
N GLN A 290 -20.49 8.77 8.90
CA GLN A 290 -19.75 9.97 9.26
C GLN A 290 -19.52 10.06 10.79
N ARG A 291 -20.55 9.77 11.60
CA ARG A 291 -20.39 9.68 13.07
C ARG A 291 -19.33 8.65 13.48
N ILE A 292 -19.32 7.48 12.85
CA ILE A 292 -18.29 6.44 13.08
C ILE A 292 -16.90 6.95 12.73
N ILE A 293 -16.75 7.61 11.57
CA ILE A 293 -15.49 8.19 11.12
C ILE A 293 -14.99 9.24 12.12
N ASP A 294 -15.85 10.14 12.57
CA ASP A 294 -15.48 11.20 13.52
C ASP A 294 -15.09 10.65 14.89
N ASN A 295 -15.78 9.62 15.39
CA ASN A 295 -15.33 8.90 16.57
C ASN A 295 -13.92 8.31 16.40
N CYS A 296 -13.68 7.65 15.27
CA CYS A 296 -12.36 7.08 15.00
C CYS A 296 -11.26 8.13 14.84
N LYS A 297 -11.56 9.32 14.29
CA LYS A 297 -10.61 10.44 14.18
C LYS A 297 -10.11 10.91 15.56
N VAL A 298 -11.00 10.97 16.53
CA VAL A 298 -10.66 11.37 17.92
C VAL A 298 -10.23 10.19 18.81
N GLY A 299 -10.03 9.01 18.23
CA GLY A 299 -9.57 7.82 18.94
C GLY A 299 -10.63 7.08 19.75
N ARG A 300 -11.91 7.41 19.57
CA ARG A 300 -13.05 6.69 20.15
C ARG A 300 -13.32 5.40 19.38
N LYS A 301 -14.00 4.44 19.99
CA LYS A 301 -14.48 3.25 19.33
C LYS A 301 -15.56 3.60 18.29
N ALA A 302 -15.66 2.80 17.22
CA ALA A 302 -16.65 3.01 16.16
C ALA A 302 -18.09 2.95 16.69
N ASP A 303 -18.36 2.03 17.63
CA ASP A 303 -19.66 1.81 18.26
C ASP A 303 -20.10 2.90 19.27
N TYR A 304 -19.24 3.86 19.54
CA TYR A 304 -19.55 5.02 20.41
C TYR A 304 -20.71 5.88 19.89
N SER A 305 -21.14 5.64 18.64
CA SER A 305 -22.30 6.31 18.02
C SER A 305 -23.64 5.66 18.34
N ILE A 306 -23.66 4.51 19.03
CA ILE A 306 -24.88 3.79 19.37
C ILE A 306 -25.47 4.39 20.65
N LEU A 307 -26.61 5.05 20.51
CA LEU A 307 -27.32 5.71 21.61
C LEU A 307 -28.66 5.05 21.93
N SER A 308 -29.21 4.28 20.97
CA SER A 308 -30.54 3.64 21.07
C SER A 308 -30.58 2.33 20.31
N GLU A 309 -31.64 1.54 20.41
CA GLU A 309 -31.82 0.32 19.61
C GLU A 309 -31.95 0.65 18.10
N SER A 310 -32.58 1.76 17.75
CA SER A 310 -32.64 2.22 16.35
C SER A 310 -31.25 2.58 15.82
N ASP A 311 -30.39 3.26 16.60
CA ASP A 311 -29.00 3.51 16.23
C ASP A 311 -28.22 2.20 16.06
N LYS A 312 -28.51 1.17 16.86
CA LYS A 312 -27.87 -0.13 16.77
C LYS A 312 -28.21 -0.85 15.44
N LEU A 313 -29.48 -0.81 15.03
CA LEU A 313 -29.91 -1.36 13.75
C LEU A 313 -29.25 -0.61 12.59
N LEU A 314 -29.28 0.73 12.63
CA LEU A 314 -28.66 1.57 11.62
C LEU A 314 -27.13 1.37 11.54
N TYR A 315 -26.46 1.26 12.70
CA TYR A 315 -25.03 0.97 12.79
C TYR A 315 -24.69 -0.37 12.14
N ASN A 316 -25.44 -1.43 12.45
CA ASN A 316 -25.19 -2.76 11.87
C ASN A 316 -25.41 -2.75 10.35
N ALA A 317 -26.50 -2.17 9.86
CA ALA A 317 -26.77 -2.04 8.43
C ALA A 317 -25.69 -1.20 7.72
N THR A 318 -25.24 -0.11 8.33
CA THR A 318 -24.13 0.72 7.80
C THR A 318 -22.83 -0.08 7.73
N LYS A 319 -22.51 -0.84 8.79
CA LYS A 319 -21.34 -1.69 8.87
C LYS A 319 -21.33 -2.76 7.77
N GLU A 320 -22.44 -3.40 7.50
CA GLU A 320 -22.58 -4.41 6.44
C GLU A 320 -22.25 -3.82 5.07
N VAL A 321 -22.81 -2.67 4.74
CA VAL A 321 -22.50 -1.99 3.48
C VAL A 321 -21.04 -1.58 3.40
N MET A 322 -20.45 -1.06 4.48
CA MET A 322 -19.04 -0.73 4.52
C MET A 322 -18.16 -1.98 4.34
N ASP A 323 -18.49 -3.08 4.97
CA ASP A 323 -17.75 -4.34 4.84
C ASP A 323 -17.89 -4.93 3.43
N GLN A 324 -19.04 -4.77 2.77
CA GLN A 324 -19.22 -5.12 1.37
C GLN A 324 -18.26 -4.32 0.47
N ILE A 325 -18.26 -2.99 0.57
CA ILE A 325 -17.38 -2.12 -0.22
C ILE A 325 -15.90 -2.47 0.06
N HIS A 326 -15.54 -2.72 1.33
CA HIS A 326 -14.18 -3.13 1.68
C HIS A 326 -13.84 -4.52 1.14
N GLY A 327 -14.79 -5.44 1.06
CA GLY A 327 -14.66 -6.73 0.39
C GLY A 327 -14.35 -6.57 -1.09
N GLU A 328 -15.16 -5.78 -1.80
CA GLU A 328 -14.96 -5.41 -3.21
C GLU A 328 -13.59 -4.75 -3.44
N LEU A 329 -13.11 -3.96 -2.51
CA LEU A 329 -11.77 -3.38 -2.53
C LEU A 329 -10.64 -4.36 -2.05
N GLY A 330 -10.96 -5.58 -1.61
CA GLY A 330 -9.99 -6.55 -1.10
C GLY A 330 -9.26 -6.09 0.18
N HIS A 331 -9.95 -5.36 1.05
CA HIS A 331 -9.41 -4.89 2.33
C HIS A 331 -9.73 -5.82 3.51
N GLY A 332 -10.82 -6.57 3.43
CA GLY A 332 -11.39 -7.37 4.52
C GLY A 332 -12.35 -6.57 5.40
N LYS A 333 -13.01 -7.26 6.33
CA LYS A 333 -14.03 -6.70 7.22
C LYS A 333 -13.46 -5.83 8.35
N ASN A 334 -14.30 -4.98 8.94
CA ASN A 334 -13.97 -4.15 10.11
C ASN A 334 -12.75 -3.23 9.90
N ARG A 335 -12.60 -2.63 8.72
CA ARG A 335 -11.47 -1.78 8.37
C ARG A 335 -11.85 -0.29 8.36
N TRP A 336 -12.32 0.21 9.53
CA TRP A 336 -12.78 1.57 9.71
C TRP A 336 -11.73 2.64 9.34
N GLU A 337 -10.45 2.37 9.63
CA GLU A 337 -9.36 3.25 9.25
C GLU A 337 -9.18 3.39 7.72
N LEU A 338 -9.67 2.43 6.96
CA LEU A 338 -9.68 2.52 5.50
C LEU A 338 -10.95 3.21 4.99
N ALA A 339 -12.09 3.04 5.68
CA ALA A 339 -13.30 3.79 5.40
C ALA A 339 -13.03 5.29 5.44
N MET A 340 -12.35 5.77 6.48
CA MET A 340 -11.94 7.17 6.59
C MET A 340 -11.13 7.66 5.37
N ARG A 341 -10.30 6.80 4.78
CA ARG A 341 -9.47 7.18 3.63
C ARG A 341 -10.20 7.17 2.30
N TYR A 342 -11.19 6.29 2.14
CA TYR A 342 -11.86 6.06 0.86
C TYR A 342 -13.22 6.72 0.78
N MET A 343 -13.91 6.90 1.90
CA MET A 343 -15.30 7.31 1.98
C MET A 343 -15.51 8.62 2.78
N GLY A 344 -14.58 9.00 3.66
CA GLY A 344 -14.64 10.25 4.41
C GLY A 344 -14.40 11.48 3.54
N ASP A 345 -15.02 12.58 3.90
CA ASP A 345 -14.80 13.91 3.30
C ASP A 345 -13.65 14.64 3.93
#